data_a635c28fe0b8ba83165af3308948f17e
#
_entry.id   a635c28fe0b8ba83165af3308948f17e
#
_cell.length_a   1.000
_cell.length_b   1.000
_cell.length_c   1.000
_cell.angle_alpha   90.00
_cell.angle_beta   90.00
_cell.angle_gamma   90.00
#
_symmetry.space_group_name_H-M   'P 1'
#
loop_
_entity.id
_entity.type
_entity.pdbx_description
1 polymer ?
#
loop_
_entity_poly.entity_id
_entity_poly.type
_entity_poly.pdbx_seq_one_letter_code
_entity_poly.pdbx_strand_id
1 'polypeptide(L)'
;LLWLAEAACGCVSAYVEAVFVALWRDHQDIESIAAITELLALAVGARPLDMAAWQGFLKHQGDAALAAAYDQAAANGVTSAPTFFLGDEPFQGRAHLPLLLARLRAGV
;
A
#
# COMPACT_ATOMS: atom_id res chain seq x y z
N LEU A 1 2.21 -5.02 -0.18
CA LEU A 1 2.67 -3.67 0.23
C LEU A 1 3.39 -3.68 1.57
N LEU A 2 2.81 -4.25 2.63
CA LEU A 2 3.40 -4.24 3.97
C LEU A 2 4.81 -4.80 3.98
N TRP A 3 5.01 -5.97 3.40
CA TRP A 3 6.32 -6.60 3.30
C TRP A 3 7.30 -5.77 2.46
N LEU A 4 6.82 -5.22 1.34
CA LEU A 4 7.64 -4.46 0.42
C LEU A 4 8.13 -3.13 1.02
N ALA A 5 7.31 -2.49 1.83
CA ALA A 5 7.70 -1.29 2.55
C ALA A 5 8.84 -1.55 3.54
N GLU A 6 8.81 -2.69 4.23
CA GLU A 6 9.87 -3.11 5.16
C GLU A 6 11.15 -3.56 4.44
N ALA A 7 11.02 -4.15 3.24
CA ALA A 7 12.17 -4.56 2.44
C ALA A 7 13.03 -3.39 1.93
N ALA A 8 12.54 -2.17 2.06
CA ALA A 8 13.27 -0.93 1.76
C ALA A 8 13.94 -0.90 0.36
N CYS A 9 13.34 -1.58 -0.62
CA CYS A 9 13.88 -1.66 -1.98
C CYS A 9 13.72 -0.36 -2.79
N GLY A 10 12.97 0.61 -2.30
CA GLY A 10 12.62 1.83 -3.04
C GLY A 10 11.66 1.60 -4.23
N CYS A 11 11.01 0.45 -4.29
CA CYS A 11 10.14 0.04 -5.39
C CYS A 11 8.64 0.05 -5.06
N VAL A 12 8.25 0.54 -3.88
CA VAL A 12 6.86 0.55 -3.43
C VAL A 12 5.96 1.33 -4.40
N SER A 13 6.36 2.54 -4.78
CA SER A 13 5.56 3.38 -5.69
C SER A 13 5.40 2.74 -7.06
N ALA A 14 6.46 2.17 -7.61
CA ALA A 14 6.41 1.47 -8.90
C ALA A 14 5.51 0.22 -8.84
N TYR A 15 5.54 -0.51 -7.75
CA TYR A 15 4.67 -1.67 -7.54
C TYR A 15 3.20 -1.25 -7.41
N VAL A 16 2.90 -0.23 -6.62
CA VAL A 16 1.54 0.30 -6.47
C VAL A 16 0.98 0.73 -7.83
N GLU A 17 1.75 1.48 -8.60
CA GLU A 17 1.35 1.91 -9.94
C GLU A 17 1.09 0.72 -10.87
N ALA A 18 1.98 -0.28 -10.88
CA ALA A 18 1.82 -1.46 -11.70
C ALA A 18 0.54 -2.24 -11.35
N VAL A 19 0.23 -2.40 -10.07
CA VAL A 19 -0.99 -3.07 -9.61
C VAL A 19 -2.24 -2.28 -9.99
N PHE A 20 -2.25 -0.97 -9.82
CA PHE A 20 -3.38 -0.13 -10.21
C PHE A 20 -3.64 -0.18 -11.71
N VAL A 21 -2.61 -0.13 -12.52
CA VAL A 21 -2.71 -0.26 -13.98
C VAL A 21 -3.24 -1.65 -14.36
N ALA A 22 -2.72 -2.70 -13.76
CA ALA A 22 -3.17 -4.06 -14.01
C ALA A 22 -4.67 -4.24 -13.68
N LEU A 23 -5.11 -3.71 -12.55
CA LEU A 23 -6.50 -3.82 -12.12
C LEU A 23 -7.44 -2.95 -12.97
N TRP A 24 -7.16 -1.65 -13.05
CA TRP A 24 -8.13 -0.66 -13.58
C TRP A 24 -8.08 -0.48 -15.10
N ARG A 25 -6.91 -0.62 -15.70
CA ARG A 25 -6.75 -0.51 -17.15
C ARG A 25 -6.82 -1.85 -17.85
N ASP A 26 -6.08 -2.84 -17.34
CA ASP A 26 -5.87 -4.12 -18.04
C ASP A 26 -6.82 -5.23 -17.54
N HIS A 27 -7.63 -4.94 -16.52
CA HIS A 27 -8.62 -5.86 -15.93
C HIS A 27 -8.04 -7.22 -15.53
N GLN A 28 -6.80 -7.23 -15.02
CA GLN A 28 -6.14 -8.44 -14.53
C GLN A 28 -6.65 -8.83 -13.15
N ASP A 29 -6.63 -10.12 -12.88
CA ASP A 29 -6.92 -10.66 -11.56
C ASP A 29 -5.71 -10.45 -10.63
N ILE A 30 -5.78 -9.42 -9.79
CA ILE A 30 -4.74 -9.11 -8.79
C ILE A 30 -4.84 -9.95 -7.52
N GLU A 31 -5.83 -10.83 -7.39
CA GLU A 31 -5.90 -11.82 -6.31
C GLU A 31 -5.01 -13.02 -6.59
N SER A 32 -4.63 -13.22 -7.86
CA SER A 32 -3.70 -14.25 -8.26
C SER A 32 -2.29 -13.97 -7.74
N ILE A 33 -1.74 -14.86 -6.92
CA ILE A 33 -0.36 -14.76 -6.42
C ILE A 33 0.65 -14.71 -7.57
N ALA A 34 0.42 -15.48 -8.63
CA ALA A 34 1.28 -15.45 -9.82
C ALA A 34 1.28 -14.08 -10.48
N ALA A 35 0.10 -13.47 -10.67
CA ALA A 35 -0.03 -12.15 -11.28
C ALA A 35 0.66 -11.05 -10.46
N ILE A 36 0.43 -11.00 -9.16
CA ILE A 36 1.07 -9.98 -8.30
C ILE A 36 2.58 -10.19 -8.17
N THR A 37 3.06 -11.43 -8.27
CA THR A 37 4.50 -11.74 -8.26
C THR A 37 5.16 -11.26 -9.56
N GLU A 38 4.53 -11.43 -10.70
CA GLU A 38 5.02 -10.89 -11.97
C GLU A 38 5.07 -9.36 -11.96
N LEU A 39 4.02 -8.71 -11.44
CA LEU A 39 3.98 -7.26 -11.31
C LEU A 39 5.07 -6.75 -10.37
N LEU A 40 5.34 -7.47 -9.28
CA LEU A 40 6.44 -7.14 -8.38
C LEU A 40 7.79 -7.27 -9.08
N ALA A 41 8.01 -8.35 -9.82
CA ALA A 41 9.25 -8.57 -10.55
C ALA A 41 9.53 -7.45 -11.56
N LEU A 42 8.50 -6.98 -12.27
CA LEU A 42 8.61 -5.83 -13.18
C LEU A 42 8.93 -4.53 -12.43
N ALA A 43 8.29 -4.27 -11.30
CA ALA A 43 8.51 -3.07 -10.51
C ALA A 43 9.90 -3.02 -9.86
N VAL A 44 10.41 -4.17 -9.44
CA VAL A 44 11.75 -4.31 -8.86
C VAL A 44 12.84 -4.13 -9.91
N GLY A 45 12.63 -4.67 -11.10
CA GLY A 45 13.63 -4.65 -12.17
C GLY A 45 14.92 -5.36 -11.77
N ALA A 46 16.04 -4.68 -11.92
CA ALA A 46 17.38 -5.20 -11.57
C ALA A 46 17.76 -5.02 -10.08
N ARG A 47 16.88 -4.44 -9.27
CA ARG A 47 17.16 -4.23 -7.84
C ARG A 47 17.20 -5.57 -7.10
N PRO A 48 18.10 -5.75 -6.12
CA PRO A 48 18.13 -6.97 -5.32
C PRO A 48 16.89 -7.04 -4.43
N LEU A 49 16.09 -8.07 -4.62
CA LEU A 49 14.95 -8.39 -3.77
C LEU A 49 14.85 -9.90 -3.61
N ASP A 50 14.67 -10.35 -2.38
CA ASP A 50 14.54 -11.76 -2.06
C ASP A 50 13.11 -12.24 -2.39
N MET A 51 12.92 -12.76 -3.59
CA MET A 51 11.63 -13.28 -4.05
C MET A 51 11.18 -14.52 -3.28
N ALA A 52 12.11 -15.31 -2.76
CA ALA A 52 11.77 -16.45 -1.90
C ALA A 52 11.20 -15.98 -0.56
N ALA A 53 11.78 -14.94 0.03
CA ALA A 53 11.24 -14.30 1.23
C ALA A 53 9.85 -13.69 0.98
N TRP A 54 9.64 -13.07 -0.17
CA TRP A 54 8.33 -12.57 -0.60
C TRP A 54 7.27 -13.68 -0.62
N GLN A 55 7.56 -14.78 -1.28
CA GLN A 55 6.64 -15.92 -1.36
C GLN A 55 6.38 -16.56 0.01
N GLY A 56 7.41 -16.66 0.83
CA GLY A 56 7.30 -17.15 2.21
C GLY A 56 6.41 -16.25 3.06
N PHE A 57 6.55 -14.95 2.94
CA PHE A 57 5.70 -13.98 3.62
C PHE A 57 4.22 -14.14 3.20
N LEU A 58 3.93 -14.19 1.91
CA LEU A 58 2.57 -14.37 1.41
C LEU A 58 1.93 -15.65 1.95
N LYS A 59 2.70 -16.74 1.96
CA LYS A 59 2.20 -18.06 2.36
C LYS A 59 1.97 -18.19 3.87
N HIS A 60 2.81 -17.57 4.70
CA HIS A 60 2.85 -17.85 6.14
C HIS A 60 2.50 -16.67 7.04
N GLN A 61 2.61 -15.44 6.56
CA GLN A 61 2.50 -14.22 7.39
C GLN A 61 1.54 -13.18 6.82
N GLY A 62 1.20 -13.25 5.54
CA GLY A 62 0.45 -12.20 4.85
C GLY A 62 -0.91 -11.91 5.47
N ASP A 63 -1.67 -12.96 5.77
CA ASP A 63 -3.02 -12.80 6.35
C ASP A 63 -2.96 -12.18 7.74
N ALA A 64 -2.03 -12.62 8.60
CA ALA A 64 -1.86 -12.06 9.93
C ALA A 64 -1.38 -10.60 9.88
N ALA A 65 -0.47 -10.26 8.97
CA ALA A 65 -0.01 -8.89 8.77
C ALA A 65 -1.13 -7.96 8.28
N LEU A 66 -1.96 -8.46 7.38
CA LEU A 66 -3.12 -7.71 6.89
C LEU A 66 -4.14 -7.48 8.00
N ALA A 67 -4.47 -8.51 8.77
CA ALA A 67 -5.37 -8.39 9.92
C ALA A 67 -4.86 -7.36 10.94
N ALA A 68 -3.57 -7.40 11.27
CA ALA A 68 -2.95 -6.43 12.18
C ALA A 68 -3.03 -4.99 11.65
N ALA A 69 -2.87 -4.79 10.33
CA ALA A 69 -3.01 -3.48 9.70
C ALA A 69 -4.44 -2.95 9.80
N TYR A 70 -5.45 -3.81 9.60
CA TYR A 70 -6.85 -3.43 9.77
C TYR A 70 -7.18 -3.08 11.22
N ASP A 71 -6.69 -3.87 12.19
CA ASP A 71 -6.89 -3.60 13.61
C ASP A 71 -6.27 -2.26 14.01
N GLN A 72 -5.09 -1.95 13.52
CA GLN A 72 -4.42 -0.67 13.76
C GLN A 72 -5.21 0.50 13.14
N ALA A 73 -5.69 0.34 11.91
CA ALA A 73 -6.52 1.36 11.26
C ALA A 73 -7.80 1.61 12.05
N ALA A 74 -8.48 0.57 12.51
CA ALA A 74 -9.68 0.68 13.34
C ALA A 74 -9.38 1.38 14.67
N ALA A 75 -8.28 1.02 15.34
CA ALA A 75 -7.83 1.67 16.58
C ALA A 75 -7.54 3.17 16.40
N ASN A 76 -7.10 3.57 15.21
CA ASN A 76 -6.87 4.97 14.85
C ASN A 76 -8.13 5.70 14.33
N GLY A 77 -9.28 5.06 14.40
CA GLY A 77 -10.55 5.65 13.98
C GLY A 77 -10.77 5.72 12.46
N VAL A 78 -10.01 4.95 11.68
CA VAL A 78 -10.19 4.87 10.24
C VAL A 78 -11.43 4.03 9.94
N THR A 79 -12.44 4.63 9.30
CA THR A 79 -13.71 3.97 8.95
C THR A 79 -13.93 3.86 7.46
N SER A 80 -13.16 4.59 6.66
CA SER A 80 -13.28 4.61 5.19
C SER A 80 -11.99 5.05 4.53
N ALA A 81 -11.88 4.80 3.24
CA ALA A 81 -10.76 5.24 2.40
C ALA A 81 -11.23 6.32 1.40
N PRO A 82 -10.40 7.30 1.10
CA PRO A 82 -9.10 7.57 1.72
C PRO A 82 -9.25 8.27 3.08
N THR A 83 -8.31 7.99 3.99
CA THR A 83 -8.17 8.74 5.25
C THR A 83 -6.75 9.27 5.34
N PHE A 84 -6.62 10.56 5.60
CA PHE A 84 -5.34 11.24 5.76
C PHE A 84 -5.17 11.68 7.20
N PHE A 85 -3.94 11.67 7.70
CA PHE A 85 -3.61 12.19 9.02
C PHE A 85 -2.63 13.35 8.91
N LEU A 86 -2.91 14.42 9.64
CA LEU A 86 -1.95 15.50 9.89
C LEU A 86 -1.69 15.55 11.38
N GLY A 87 -0.55 14.99 11.81
CA GLY A 87 -0.38 14.65 13.22
C GLY A 87 -1.41 13.60 13.64
N ASP A 88 -2.18 13.90 14.67
CA ASP A 88 -3.24 13.03 15.18
C ASP A 88 -4.64 13.39 14.63
N GLU A 89 -4.75 14.43 13.81
CA GLU A 89 -6.03 14.89 13.25
C GLU A 89 -6.36 14.11 11.95
N PRO A 90 -7.48 13.38 11.91
CA PRO A 90 -7.90 12.64 10.72
C PRO A 90 -8.72 13.52 9.77
N PHE A 91 -8.51 13.32 8.48
CA PHE A 91 -9.27 13.91 7.37
C PHE A 91 -9.81 12.79 6.50
N GLN A 92 -11.11 12.52 6.59
CA GLN A 92 -11.75 11.43 5.85
C GLN A 92 -12.30 11.90 4.53
N GLY A 93 -11.98 11.16 3.47
CA GLY A 93 -12.50 11.37 2.15
C GLY A 93 -11.84 12.52 1.38
N ARG A 94 -12.09 12.53 0.09
CA ARG A 94 -11.52 13.52 -0.84
C ARG A 94 -12.03 14.93 -0.61
N ALA A 95 -13.23 15.06 -0.04
CA ALA A 95 -13.83 16.37 0.24
C ALA A 95 -13.02 17.21 1.23
N HIS A 96 -12.21 16.58 2.07
CA HIS A 96 -11.36 17.26 3.06
C HIS A 96 -9.98 17.66 2.52
N LEU A 97 -9.60 17.27 1.32
CA LEU A 97 -8.30 17.62 0.74
C LEU A 97 -8.01 19.12 0.70
N PRO A 98 -8.96 20.01 0.34
CA PRO A 98 -8.70 21.44 0.37
C PRO A 98 -8.37 21.96 1.78
N LEU A 99 -9.06 21.45 2.80
CA LEU A 99 -8.79 21.80 4.19
C LEU A 99 -7.43 21.31 4.64
N LEU A 100 -7.08 20.06 4.35
CA LEU A 100 -5.78 19.48 4.63
C LEU A 100 -4.66 20.29 3.97
N LEU A 101 -4.84 20.68 2.72
CA LEU A 101 -3.87 21.50 1.99
C LEU A 101 -3.70 22.89 2.61
N ALA A 102 -4.81 23.50 3.04
CA ALA A 102 -4.76 24.80 3.74
C ALA A 102 -3.98 24.71 5.06
N ARG A 103 -4.20 23.64 5.84
CA ARG A 103 -3.45 23.39 7.09
C ARG A 103 -1.95 23.20 6.83
N LEU A 104 -1.58 22.41 5.83
CA LEU A 104 -0.18 22.19 5.45
C LEU A 104 0.52 23.50 5.03
N ARG A 105 -0.18 24.36 4.28
CA ARG A 105 0.36 25.67 3.87
C ARG A 105 0.48 26.65 5.03
N ALA A 106 -0.37 26.53 6.03
CA ALA A 106 -0.28 27.34 7.25
C ALA A 106 0.85 26.90 8.19
N GLY A 107 1.56 25.81 7.90
CA GLY A 107 2.68 25.33 8.70
C GLY A 107 2.28 24.61 9.98
N VAL A 108 1.13 24.04 9.96
CA VAL A 108 0.62 23.25 11.10
C VAL A 108 1.10 21.81 11.03
#